data_e89783331b7267d15889f96e8931a7ff
#
_entry.id   e89783331b7267d15889f96e8931a7ff
#
_cell.length_a   1.000
_cell.length_b   1.000
_cell.length_c   1.000
_cell.angle_alpha   90.00
_cell.angle_beta   90.00
_cell.angle_gamma   90.00
#
_symmetry.space_group_name_H-M   'P 1'
#
loop_
_entity.id
_entity.type
_entity.pdbx_description
1 polymer ?
#
loop_
_entity_poly.entity_id
_entity_poly.type
_entity_poly.pdbx_seq_one_letter_code
_entity_poly.pdbx_strand_id
1 'polypeptide(L)'
;GSRRNSLLKDARSGINVALLAFPQGMAYALVAGLPIHYGITCSIAAAVIAPIFSGSRHPILGPTNATAFMIFSYFLIYPDSSNAISLMPLLVLMVAFILLLSSFFKVAELVQYVSRSVITGYIAGAALLIIVNQLSHVLGVEAEKEARSFFTILFGLIGKLGELNVASMILGIGTVLFYFLMRKIMKVLPT
;
A
#
# COMPACT_ATOMS: atom_id res chain seq x y z
N GLY A 1 -29.05 -12.70 -24.12
CA GLY A 1 -28.49 -13.49 -22.98
C GLY A 1 -27.02 -13.20 -22.69
N SER A 2 -26.19 -12.92 -23.69
CA SER A 2 -24.72 -12.78 -23.56
C SER A 2 -24.31 -11.50 -22.78
N ARG A 3 -24.87 -10.34 -23.08
CA ARG A 3 -24.50 -9.07 -22.44
C ARG A 3 -24.87 -9.03 -20.94
N ARG A 4 -26.00 -9.58 -20.57
CA ARG A 4 -26.46 -9.61 -19.17
C ARG A 4 -25.56 -10.52 -18.30
N ASN A 5 -25.10 -11.63 -18.86
CA ASN A 5 -24.18 -12.54 -18.18
C ASN A 5 -22.78 -11.94 -18.04
N SER A 6 -22.34 -11.10 -18.98
CA SER A 6 -21.09 -10.34 -18.88
C SER A 6 -21.18 -9.32 -17.76
N LEU A 7 -22.22 -8.49 -17.72
CA LEU A 7 -22.41 -7.47 -16.67
C LEU A 7 -22.49 -8.05 -15.26
N LEU A 8 -23.12 -9.21 -15.07
CA LEU A 8 -23.17 -9.89 -13.77
C LEU A 8 -21.79 -10.41 -13.34
N LYS A 9 -21.00 -10.91 -14.27
CA LYS A 9 -19.61 -11.32 -14.00
C LYS A 9 -18.75 -10.13 -13.64
N ASP A 10 -18.86 -9.03 -14.38
CA ASP A 10 -18.11 -7.82 -14.16
C ASP A 10 -18.49 -7.18 -12.82
N ALA A 11 -19.78 -7.14 -12.47
CA ALA A 11 -20.25 -6.65 -11.18
C ALA A 11 -19.71 -7.50 -10.02
N ARG A 12 -19.73 -8.82 -10.15
CA ARG A 12 -19.19 -9.75 -9.14
C ARG A 12 -17.68 -9.56 -8.96
N SER A 13 -16.94 -9.40 -10.07
CA SER A 13 -15.50 -9.10 -10.02
C SER A 13 -15.24 -7.75 -9.39
N GLY A 14 -16.02 -6.72 -9.71
CA GLY A 14 -15.93 -5.41 -9.11
C GLY A 14 -16.16 -5.42 -7.60
N ILE A 15 -17.17 -6.15 -7.12
CA ILE A 15 -17.42 -6.33 -5.68
C ILE A 15 -16.24 -7.01 -4.99
N ASN A 16 -15.69 -8.07 -5.56
CA ASN A 16 -14.53 -8.75 -4.99
C ASN A 16 -13.32 -7.83 -4.90
N VAL A 17 -13.05 -7.04 -5.93
CA VAL A 17 -11.96 -6.05 -5.93
C VAL A 17 -12.22 -4.97 -4.88
N ALA A 18 -13.44 -4.47 -4.77
CA ALA A 18 -13.81 -3.44 -3.80
C ALA A 18 -13.63 -3.93 -2.35
N LEU A 19 -14.05 -5.17 -2.06
CA LEU A 19 -13.87 -5.80 -0.74
C LEU A 19 -12.40 -5.93 -0.32
N LEU A 20 -11.50 -6.12 -1.28
CA LEU A 20 -10.05 -6.17 -1.03
C LEU A 20 -9.44 -4.77 -0.97
N ALA A 21 -9.83 -3.88 -1.88
CA ALA A 21 -9.27 -2.54 -1.99
C ALA A 21 -9.64 -1.65 -0.80
N PHE A 22 -10.81 -1.85 -0.20
CA PHE A 22 -11.30 -1.04 0.92
C PHE A 22 -10.39 -1.14 2.16
N PRO A 23 -10.18 -2.33 2.76
CA PRO A 23 -9.28 -2.44 3.91
C PRO A 23 -7.83 -2.13 3.56
N GLN A 24 -7.40 -2.42 2.33
CA GLN A 24 -6.07 -2.10 1.84
C GLN A 24 -5.83 -0.60 1.78
N GLY A 25 -6.80 0.18 1.26
CA GLY A 25 -6.73 1.64 1.23
C GLY A 25 -6.66 2.25 2.62
N MET A 26 -7.44 1.72 3.57
CA MET A 26 -7.40 2.12 4.98
C MET A 26 -6.00 1.87 5.60
N ALA A 27 -5.44 0.69 5.37
CA ALA A 27 -4.11 0.33 5.86
C ALA A 27 -3.02 1.26 5.30
N TYR A 28 -3.08 1.60 4.02
CA TYR A 28 -2.11 2.52 3.42
C TYR A 28 -2.25 3.96 3.92
N ALA A 29 -3.46 4.41 4.27
CA ALA A 29 -3.63 5.71 4.91
C ALA A 29 -2.94 5.74 6.28
N LEU A 30 -3.09 4.69 7.08
CA LEU A 30 -2.41 4.57 8.37
C LEU A 30 -0.89 4.54 8.22
N VAL A 31 -0.36 3.78 7.24
CA VAL A 31 1.08 3.76 6.92
C VAL A 31 1.58 5.16 6.52
N ALA A 32 0.76 5.92 5.80
CA ALA A 32 1.09 7.29 5.40
C ALA A 32 0.98 8.31 6.54
N GLY A 33 0.49 7.92 7.73
CA GLY A 33 0.23 8.84 8.84
C GLY A 33 -1.01 9.73 8.61
N LEU A 34 -1.90 9.31 7.71
CA LEU A 34 -3.13 10.02 7.36
C LEU A 34 -4.36 9.40 8.02
N PRO A 35 -5.41 10.18 8.26
CA PRO A 35 -6.72 9.67 8.64
C PRO A 35 -7.25 8.65 7.60
N ILE A 36 -7.91 7.60 8.08
CA ILE A 36 -8.35 6.44 7.29
C ILE A 36 -9.21 6.83 6.07
N HIS A 37 -10.03 7.88 6.20
CA HIS A 37 -10.91 8.33 5.12
C HIS A 37 -10.17 8.80 3.86
N TYR A 38 -8.93 9.28 3.98
CA TYR A 38 -8.12 9.63 2.81
C TYR A 38 -7.76 8.40 1.97
N GLY A 39 -7.46 7.27 2.61
CA GLY A 39 -7.17 6.02 1.90
C GLY A 39 -8.39 5.47 1.16
N ILE A 40 -9.57 5.56 1.79
CA ILE A 40 -10.83 5.16 1.16
C ILE A 40 -11.14 6.04 -0.04
N THR A 41 -11.07 7.37 0.13
CA THR A 41 -11.34 8.33 -0.95
C THR A 41 -10.36 8.15 -2.11
N CYS A 42 -9.07 7.95 -1.82
CA CYS A 42 -8.06 7.68 -2.83
C CYS A 42 -8.35 6.39 -3.62
N SER A 43 -8.75 5.32 -2.92
CA SER A 43 -9.11 4.04 -3.57
C SER A 43 -10.34 4.19 -4.47
N ILE A 44 -11.36 4.90 -4.04
CA ILE A 44 -12.56 5.17 -4.84
C ILE A 44 -12.21 6.01 -6.07
N ALA A 45 -11.49 7.13 -5.87
CA ALA A 45 -11.08 8.00 -6.96
C ALA A 45 -10.23 7.26 -8.00
N ALA A 46 -9.27 6.45 -7.55
CA ALA A 46 -8.44 5.64 -8.44
C ALA A 46 -9.27 4.60 -9.20
N ALA A 47 -10.20 3.91 -8.54
CA ALA A 47 -11.05 2.90 -9.18
C ALA A 47 -11.99 3.49 -10.24
N VAL A 48 -12.42 4.74 -10.09
CA VAL A 48 -13.32 5.42 -11.05
C VAL A 48 -12.53 6.08 -12.19
N ILE A 49 -11.46 6.80 -11.86
CA ILE A 49 -10.72 7.63 -12.82
C ILE A 49 -9.74 6.78 -13.66
N ALA A 50 -9.05 5.83 -13.03
CA ALA A 50 -8.02 5.07 -13.70
C ALA A 50 -8.50 4.26 -14.91
N PRO A 51 -9.64 3.56 -14.88
CA PRO A 51 -10.15 2.83 -16.05
C PRO A 51 -10.48 3.72 -17.25
N ILE A 52 -10.82 4.99 -17.02
CA ILE A 52 -11.15 5.94 -18.10
C ILE A 52 -9.91 6.29 -18.91
N PHE A 53 -8.76 6.42 -18.25
CA PHE A 53 -7.49 6.79 -18.87
C PHE A 53 -6.56 5.61 -19.17
N SER A 54 -6.92 4.41 -18.71
CA SER A 54 -6.10 3.21 -18.90
C SER A 54 -6.30 2.62 -20.28
N GLY A 55 -5.23 2.40 -21.00
CA GLY A 55 -5.24 1.63 -22.26
C GLY A 55 -5.33 0.11 -22.08
N SER A 56 -5.30 -0.40 -20.86
CA SER A 56 -5.38 -1.83 -20.55
C SER A 56 -6.62 -2.15 -19.72
N ARG A 57 -7.15 -3.37 -19.91
CA ARG A 57 -8.37 -3.83 -19.21
C ARG A 57 -8.11 -4.45 -17.83
N HIS A 58 -6.85 -4.68 -17.46
CA HIS A 58 -6.49 -5.46 -16.28
C HIS A 58 -5.84 -4.70 -15.11
N PRO A 59 -5.21 -3.50 -15.29
CA PRO A 59 -4.54 -2.86 -14.18
C PRO A 59 -5.56 -2.31 -13.18
N ILE A 60 -5.34 -2.64 -11.92
CA ILE A 60 -6.02 -2.03 -10.79
C ILE A 60 -5.09 -0.95 -10.26
N LEU A 61 -5.51 0.30 -10.34
CA LEU A 61 -4.77 1.44 -9.81
C LEU A 61 -5.36 1.82 -8.44
N GLY A 62 -4.49 2.15 -7.51
CA GLY A 62 -4.87 2.52 -6.16
C GLY A 62 -3.66 2.93 -5.33
N PRO A 63 -3.86 3.28 -4.07
CA PRO A 63 -2.76 3.58 -3.16
C PRO A 63 -1.86 2.35 -3.03
N THR A 64 -0.55 2.60 -2.96
CA THR A 64 0.45 1.55 -2.77
C THR A 64 1.24 1.80 -1.50
N ASN A 65 1.87 0.76 -0.97
CA ASN A 65 2.69 0.89 0.21
C ASN A 65 3.90 1.81 -0.02
N ALA A 66 4.49 1.77 -1.21
CA ALA A 66 5.61 2.65 -1.57
C ALA A 66 5.20 4.13 -1.56
N THR A 67 4.07 4.48 -2.16
CA THR A 67 3.55 5.85 -2.16
C THR A 67 3.11 6.30 -0.77
N ALA A 68 2.51 5.41 0.02
CA ALA A 68 2.14 5.68 1.40
C ALA A 68 3.37 6.02 2.26
N PHE A 69 4.45 5.26 2.09
CA PHE A 69 5.71 5.51 2.79
C PHE A 69 6.39 6.81 2.36
N MET A 70 6.33 7.16 1.08
CA MET A 70 6.82 8.46 0.58
C MET A 70 6.07 9.63 1.22
N ILE A 71 4.74 9.52 1.34
CA ILE A 71 3.91 10.52 2.02
C ILE A 71 4.27 10.61 3.51
N PHE A 72 4.43 9.47 4.16
CA PHE A 72 4.88 9.42 5.55
C PHE A 72 6.23 10.14 5.74
N SER A 73 7.19 9.91 4.84
CA SER A 73 8.49 10.59 4.86
C SER A 73 8.35 12.10 4.71
N TYR A 74 7.39 12.57 3.91
CA TYR A 74 7.07 13.99 3.79
C TYR A 74 6.59 14.59 5.12
N PHE A 75 5.68 13.88 5.84
CA PHE A 75 5.19 14.33 7.14
C PHE A 75 6.28 14.34 8.23
N LEU A 76 7.30 13.48 8.12
CA LEU A 76 8.44 13.51 9.03
C LEU A 76 9.32 14.76 8.87
N ILE A 77 9.33 15.36 7.69
CA ILE A 77 10.07 16.60 7.43
C ILE A 77 9.31 17.83 7.97
N TYR A 78 7.98 17.76 7.94
CA TYR A 78 7.09 18.80 8.43
C TYR A 78 6.36 18.31 9.70
N PRO A 79 6.93 18.56 10.90
CA PRO A 79 6.35 18.07 12.17
C PRO A 79 4.99 18.68 12.48
N ASP A 80 4.68 19.84 11.90
CA ASP A 80 3.39 20.51 12.06
C ASP A 80 2.34 19.88 11.15
N SER A 81 1.67 18.84 11.68
CA SER A 81 0.74 18.00 10.92
C SER A 81 -0.42 18.78 10.28
N SER A 82 -0.85 19.90 10.89
CA SER A 82 -1.90 20.74 10.34
C SER A 82 -1.46 21.43 9.03
N ASN A 83 -0.24 21.95 9.01
CA ASN A 83 0.34 22.58 7.83
C ASN A 83 0.70 21.53 6.77
N ALA A 84 1.21 20.37 7.17
CA ALA A 84 1.56 19.30 6.25
C ALA A 84 0.33 18.77 5.49
N ILE A 85 -0.80 18.56 6.17
CA ILE A 85 -2.06 18.14 5.52
C ILE A 85 -2.59 19.22 4.57
N SER A 86 -2.49 20.50 4.93
CA SER A 86 -2.95 21.59 4.06
C SER A 86 -2.11 21.74 2.79
N LEU A 87 -0.83 21.35 2.83
CA LEU A 87 0.09 21.37 1.69
C LEU A 87 -0.02 20.11 0.80
N MET A 88 -0.73 19.05 1.24
CA MET A 88 -0.91 17.83 0.45
C MET A 88 -1.48 18.05 -0.95
N PRO A 89 -2.51 18.87 -1.16
CA PRO A 89 -3.00 19.13 -2.52
C PRO A 89 -1.93 19.72 -3.44
N LEU A 90 -1.11 20.63 -2.91
CA LEU A 90 -0.01 21.22 -3.67
C LEU A 90 1.04 20.16 -4.04
N LEU A 91 1.44 19.31 -3.08
CA LEU A 91 2.37 18.21 -3.32
C LEU A 91 1.84 17.27 -4.41
N VAL A 92 0.57 16.88 -4.32
CA VAL A 92 -0.07 16.00 -5.31
C VAL A 92 -0.11 16.65 -6.69
N LEU A 93 -0.41 17.95 -6.77
CA LEU A 93 -0.38 18.72 -8.03
C LEU A 93 1.02 18.76 -8.63
N MET A 94 2.05 19.00 -7.82
CA MET A 94 3.44 19.00 -8.28
C MET A 94 3.84 17.64 -8.83
N VAL A 95 3.50 16.55 -8.13
CA VAL A 95 3.77 15.18 -8.59
C VAL A 95 3.01 14.89 -9.89
N ALA A 96 1.73 15.26 -9.97
CA ALA A 96 0.92 15.08 -11.18
C ALA A 96 1.52 15.84 -12.37
N PHE A 97 1.98 17.07 -12.16
CA PHE A 97 2.63 17.88 -13.19
C PHE A 97 3.93 17.24 -13.69
N ILE A 98 4.78 16.75 -12.78
CA ILE A 98 6.02 16.06 -13.13
C ILE A 98 5.71 14.79 -13.93
N LEU A 99 4.69 14.01 -13.53
CA LEU A 99 4.27 12.80 -14.24
C LEU A 99 3.73 13.13 -15.64
N LEU A 100 2.96 14.20 -15.80
CA LEU A 100 2.50 14.67 -17.10
C LEU A 100 3.66 15.07 -18.01
N LEU A 101 4.62 15.83 -17.49
CA LEU A 101 5.85 16.19 -18.24
C LEU A 101 6.64 14.94 -18.61
N SER A 102 6.79 14.00 -17.70
CA SER A 102 7.49 12.73 -17.94
C SER A 102 6.81 11.91 -19.03
N SER A 103 5.48 11.94 -19.10
CA SER A 103 4.72 11.29 -20.17
C SER A 103 4.97 11.95 -21.53
N PHE A 104 5.03 13.28 -21.57
CA PHE A 104 5.32 14.00 -22.80
C PHE A 104 6.72 13.70 -23.35
N PHE A 105 7.71 13.60 -22.49
CA PHE A 105 9.08 13.22 -22.87
C PHE A 105 9.30 11.71 -23.01
N LYS A 106 8.24 10.90 -22.95
CA LYS A 106 8.30 9.43 -23.05
C LYS A 106 9.32 8.79 -22.09
N VAL A 107 9.47 9.37 -20.90
CA VAL A 107 10.41 8.89 -19.88
C VAL A 107 10.14 7.42 -19.51
N ALA A 108 8.90 6.96 -19.68
CA ALA A 108 8.55 5.56 -19.48
C ALA A 108 9.35 4.58 -20.37
N GLU A 109 9.82 5.03 -21.53
CA GLU A 109 10.68 4.21 -22.41
C GLU A 109 12.05 3.98 -21.77
N LEU A 110 12.53 4.88 -20.89
CA LEU A 110 13.79 4.72 -20.17
C LEU A 110 13.75 3.54 -19.19
N VAL A 111 12.57 3.17 -18.70
CA VAL A 111 12.41 2.01 -17.81
C VAL A 111 12.82 0.71 -18.50
N GLN A 112 12.76 0.65 -19.83
CA GLN A 112 13.19 -0.53 -20.60
C GLN A 112 14.70 -0.78 -20.51
N TYR A 113 15.49 0.25 -20.19
CA TYR A 113 16.95 0.13 -19.98
C TYR A 113 17.32 -0.31 -18.58
N VAL A 114 16.35 -0.33 -17.64
CA VAL A 114 16.60 -0.81 -16.28
C VAL A 114 16.62 -2.33 -16.27
N SER A 115 17.72 -2.91 -15.84
CA SER A 115 17.85 -4.37 -15.80
C SER A 115 16.80 -5.00 -14.86
N ARG A 116 16.32 -6.19 -15.20
CA ARG A 116 15.38 -6.94 -14.35
C ARG A 116 15.95 -7.20 -12.95
N SER A 117 17.25 -7.38 -12.83
CA SER A 117 17.92 -7.59 -11.55
C SER A 117 17.79 -6.39 -10.63
N VAL A 118 17.91 -5.16 -11.16
CA VAL A 118 17.73 -3.92 -10.39
C VAL A 118 16.27 -3.81 -9.90
N ILE A 119 15.31 -4.06 -10.78
CA ILE A 119 13.88 -4.03 -10.40
C ILE A 119 13.58 -5.07 -9.33
N THR A 120 14.07 -6.30 -9.49
CA THR A 120 13.88 -7.37 -8.51
C THR A 120 14.54 -7.04 -7.18
N GLY A 121 15.76 -6.49 -7.19
CA GLY A 121 16.46 -6.03 -5.99
C GLY A 121 15.71 -4.93 -5.26
N TYR A 122 15.19 -3.94 -6.00
CA TYR A 122 14.36 -2.88 -5.43
C TYR A 122 13.09 -3.43 -4.77
N ILE A 123 12.36 -4.31 -5.46
CA ILE A 123 11.14 -4.93 -4.92
C ILE A 123 11.45 -5.75 -3.68
N ALA A 124 12.53 -6.54 -3.70
CA ALA A 124 12.94 -7.34 -2.55
C ALA A 124 13.33 -6.47 -1.34
N GLY A 125 14.10 -5.41 -1.56
CA GLY A 125 14.47 -4.45 -0.51
C GLY A 125 13.25 -3.74 0.07
N ALA A 126 12.34 -3.28 -0.78
CA ALA A 126 11.08 -2.68 -0.34
C ALA A 126 10.22 -3.67 0.46
N ALA A 127 10.12 -4.93 0.02
CA ALA A 127 9.38 -5.97 0.73
C ALA A 127 9.95 -6.24 2.13
N LEU A 128 11.28 -6.32 2.27
CA LEU A 128 11.94 -6.48 3.57
C LEU A 128 11.66 -5.30 4.50
N LEU A 129 11.73 -4.08 4.00
CA LEU A 129 11.39 -2.86 4.75
C LEU A 129 9.94 -2.89 5.25
N ILE A 130 9.00 -3.29 4.39
CA ILE A 130 7.59 -3.44 4.73
C ILE A 130 7.41 -4.48 5.83
N ILE A 131 8.03 -5.66 5.68
CA ILE A 131 7.93 -6.74 6.68
C ILE A 131 8.39 -6.24 8.05
N VAL A 132 9.54 -5.59 8.14
CA VAL A 132 10.09 -5.11 9.41
C VAL A 132 9.21 -4.01 10.02
N ASN A 133 8.68 -3.10 9.20
CA ASN A 133 7.72 -2.09 9.68
C ASN A 133 6.41 -2.72 10.20
N GLN A 134 5.88 -3.73 9.52
CA GLN A 134 4.66 -4.40 9.95
C GLN A 134 4.89 -5.28 11.18
N LEU A 135 6.11 -5.75 11.39
CA LEU A 135 6.46 -6.58 12.54
C LEU A 135 6.25 -5.81 13.86
N SER A 136 6.50 -4.50 13.90
CA SER A 136 6.24 -3.65 15.07
C SER A 136 4.76 -3.67 15.45
N HIS A 137 3.86 -3.58 14.47
CA HIS A 137 2.41 -3.64 14.70
C HIS A 137 1.95 -5.02 15.17
N VAL A 138 2.50 -6.10 14.60
CA VAL A 138 2.19 -7.48 15.02
C VAL A 138 2.66 -7.76 16.45
N LEU A 139 3.83 -7.24 16.81
CA LEU A 139 4.40 -7.39 18.16
C LEU A 139 3.78 -6.42 19.18
N GLY A 140 3.01 -5.42 18.71
CA GLY A 140 2.38 -4.41 19.55
C GLY A 140 3.40 -3.49 20.23
N VAL A 141 4.57 -3.32 19.62
CA VAL A 141 5.65 -2.46 20.09
C VAL A 141 5.58 -1.14 19.34
N GLU A 142 5.61 -0.02 20.05
CA GLU A 142 5.68 1.28 19.38
C GLU A 142 7.02 1.42 18.64
N ALA A 143 6.95 1.49 17.31
CA ALA A 143 8.11 1.79 16.50
C ALA A 143 8.65 3.18 16.86
N GLU A 144 9.95 3.29 16.97
CA GLU A 144 10.61 4.56 17.22
C GLU A 144 10.33 5.51 16.05
N LYS A 145 9.68 6.65 16.32
CA LYS A 145 9.21 7.61 15.29
C LYS A 145 10.35 8.17 14.43
N GLU A 146 11.59 8.01 14.86
CA GLU A 146 12.79 8.47 14.16
C GLU A 146 13.51 7.37 13.37
N ALA A 147 13.10 6.12 13.50
CA ALA A 147 13.76 5.00 12.83
C ALA A 147 13.42 4.98 11.32
N ARG A 148 14.35 5.51 10.51
CA ARG A 148 14.19 5.65 9.05
C ARG A 148 14.89 4.55 8.24
N SER A 149 15.72 3.73 8.87
CA SER A 149 16.50 2.67 8.20
C SER A 149 16.03 1.31 8.65
N PHE A 150 16.13 0.32 7.74
CA PHE A 150 15.85 -1.08 8.03
C PHE A 150 16.54 -1.56 9.31
N PHE A 151 17.83 -1.27 9.45
CA PHE A 151 18.61 -1.68 10.60
C PHE A 151 18.18 -0.99 11.90
N THR A 152 17.84 0.30 11.84
CA THR A 152 17.40 1.05 13.01
C THR A 152 16.07 0.51 13.54
N ILE A 153 15.13 0.19 12.63
CA ILE A 153 13.84 -0.41 12.99
C ILE A 153 14.06 -1.81 13.57
N LEU A 154 14.89 -2.64 12.92
CA LEU A 154 15.15 -4.00 13.36
C LEU A 154 15.83 -4.05 14.73
N PHE A 155 16.87 -3.24 14.96
CA PHE A 155 17.55 -3.17 16.26
C PHE A 155 16.66 -2.56 17.33
N GLY A 156 15.84 -1.56 16.99
CA GLY A 156 14.84 -0.99 17.89
C GLY A 156 13.81 -2.02 18.35
N LEU A 157 13.34 -2.88 17.42
CA LEU A 157 12.44 -3.99 17.75
C LEU A 157 13.09 -5.03 18.67
N ILE A 158 14.36 -5.39 18.40
CA ILE A 158 15.11 -6.34 19.23
C ILE A 158 15.31 -5.77 20.64
N GLY A 159 15.62 -4.49 20.75
CA GLY A 159 15.79 -3.83 22.06
C GLY A 159 14.53 -3.75 22.90
N LYS A 160 13.34 -3.77 22.25
CA LYS A 160 12.04 -3.66 22.88
C LYS A 160 11.29 -5.00 23.02
N LEU A 161 11.98 -6.13 22.85
CA LEU A 161 11.38 -7.46 23.02
C LEU A 161 10.84 -7.72 24.46
N GLY A 162 11.25 -6.92 25.44
CA GLY A 162 10.69 -6.97 26.81
C GLY A 162 9.34 -6.27 26.96
N GLU A 163 8.91 -5.46 25.98
CA GLU A 163 7.67 -4.67 26.01
C GLU A 163 6.58 -5.22 25.10
N LEU A 164 6.67 -6.49 24.74
CA LEU A 164 5.76 -7.17 23.82
C LEU A 164 4.32 -7.14 24.33
N ASN A 165 3.39 -6.71 23.49
CA ASN A 165 1.97 -6.82 23.79
C ASN A 165 1.45 -8.19 23.35
N VAL A 166 1.24 -9.07 24.32
CA VAL A 166 0.78 -10.45 24.08
C VAL A 166 -0.55 -10.49 23.31
N ALA A 167 -1.47 -9.57 23.59
CA ALA A 167 -2.75 -9.51 22.89
C ALA A 167 -2.56 -9.19 21.41
N SER A 168 -1.72 -8.22 21.06
CA SER A 168 -1.40 -7.86 19.68
C SER A 168 -0.70 -9.01 18.95
N MET A 169 0.21 -9.70 19.63
CA MET A 169 0.93 -10.83 19.08
C MET A 169 -0.02 -12.01 18.78
N ILE A 170 -0.93 -12.34 19.68
CA ILE A 170 -1.93 -13.39 19.46
C ILE A 170 -2.83 -13.05 18.28
N LEU A 171 -3.30 -11.80 18.19
CA LEU A 171 -4.13 -11.34 17.07
C LEU A 171 -3.36 -11.37 15.75
N GLY A 172 -2.13 -10.88 15.73
CA GLY A 172 -1.30 -10.84 14.52
C GLY A 172 -0.96 -12.25 14.02
N ILE A 173 -0.44 -13.11 14.89
CA ILE A 173 -0.11 -14.50 14.55
C ILE A 173 -1.39 -15.28 14.20
N GLY A 174 -2.47 -15.08 14.96
CA GLY A 174 -3.77 -15.70 14.70
C GLY A 174 -4.31 -15.33 13.31
N THR A 175 -4.19 -14.07 12.90
CA THR A 175 -4.60 -13.61 11.56
C THR A 175 -3.79 -14.29 10.46
N VAL A 176 -2.46 -14.39 10.63
CA VAL A 176 -1.58 -15.07 9.67
C VAL A 176 -1.92 -16.56 9.57
N LEU A 177 -2.09 -17.24 10.70
CA LEU A 177 -2.48 -18.66 10.73
C LEU A 177 -3.86 -18.87 10.09
N PHE A 178 -4.82 -18.01 10.41
CA PHE A 178 -6.16 -18.05 9.82
C PHE A 178 -6.10 -17.87 8.29
N TYR A 179 -5.28 -16.94 7.80
CA TYR A 179 -5.07 -16.75 6.36
C TYR A 179 -4.54 -18.02 5.69
N PHE A 180 -3.49 -18.64 6.26
CA PHE A 180 -2.93 -19.87 5.70
C PHE A 180 -3.92 -21.05 5.76
N LEU A 181 -4.69 -21.13 6.84
CA LEU A 181 -5.73 -22.14 6.99
C LEU A 181 -6.83 -21.98 5.94
N MET A 182 -7.34 -20.74 5.78
CA MET A 182 -8.34 -20.41 4.76
C MET A 182 -7.81 -20.69 3.36
N ARG A 183 -6.59 -20.30 3.05
CA ARG A 183 -5.95 -20.57 1.76
C ARG A 183 -5.86 -22.07 1.47
N LYS A 184 -5.60 -22.89 2.49
CA LYS A 184 -5.56 -24.35 2.36
C LYS A 184 -6.95 -24.94 2.11
N ILE A 185 -7.97 -24.43 2.81
CA ILE A 185 -9.36 -24.86 2.67
C ILE A 185 -9.94 -24.41 1.33
N MET A 186 -9.69 -23.17 0.92
CA MET A 186 -10.21 -22.62 -0.34
C MET A 186 -9.56 -23.24 -1.58
N LYS A 187 -8.38 -23.86 -1.49
CA LYS A 187 -7.82 -24.67 -2.58
C LYS A 187 -8.65 -25.92 -2.90
N VAL A 188 -9.55 -26.30 -2.01
CA VAL A 188 -10.46 -27.45 -2.18
C VAL A 188 -11.77 -27.03 -2.84
N LEU A 189 -12.09 -25.74 -2.89
CA LEU A 189 -13.25 -25.21 -3.60
C LEU A 189 -12.87 -24.95 -5.06
N PRO A 190 -13.45 -25.69 -6.03
CA PRO A 190 -13.20 -25.43 -7.44
C PRO A 190 -13.72 -24.03 -7.81
N THR A 191 -12.85 -23.18 -8.32
CA THR A 191 -13.18 -21.86 -8.90
C THR A 191 -13.78 -22.01 -10.27
#